data_3fc9ca4c6d349d98625a7da334846671
#
_entry.id   3fc9ca4c6d349d98625a7da334846671
#
_cell.length_a   1.000
_cell.length_b   1.000
_cell.length_c   1.000
_cell.angle_alpha   90.00
_cell.angle_beta   90.00
_cell.angle_gamma   90.00
#
_symmetry.space_group_name_H-M   'P 1'
#
loop_
_entity.id
_entity.type
_entity.pdbx_description
1 polymer ?
#
loop_
_entity_poly.entity_id
_entity_poly.type
_entity_poly.pdbx_seq_one_letter_code
_entity_poly.pdbx_strand_id
1 'polypeptide(L)'
;MALLGKIREKSIFLIIVIGLALFAFVISGALGTGNSDDSLSEPIGTVNGKKIPLENFRFMVEQTERNFGLTTMQAVDNVWKQYIRNFVFENQFEILGIDAGRDQIEQVVSSTESIINDERFINEAGFFDFGLFTDFIVQMKNTNPQAYETWKQQELSIISSAKENIYFDLIKS
;
A
#
# COMPACT_ATOMS: atom_id res chain seq x y z
N MET A 1 17.91 50.06 -50.90
CA MET A 1 16.77 49.33 -50.25
C MET A 1 16.95 47.78 -50.23
N ALA A 2 18.18 47.28 -50.49
CA ALA A 2 18.44 45.85 -50.50
C ALA A 2 18.76 45.19 -49.11
N LEU A 3 19.05 46.02 -48.10
CA LEU A 3 19.42 45.52 -46.77
C LEU A 3 18.21 45.02 -45.93
N LEU A 4 17.07 45.69 -46.09
CA LEU A 4 15.82 45.36 -45.38
C LEU A 4 15.24 44.03 -45.85
N GLY A 5 15.38 43.67 -47.15
CA GLY A 5 14.94 42.39 -47.67
C GLY A 5 15.74 41.20 -47.11
N LYS A 6 17.04 41.33 -46.97
CA LYS A 6 17.91 40.28 -46.40
C LYS A 6 17.68 40.04 -44.90
N ILE A 7 17.32 41.08 -44.17
CA ILE A 7 16.96 40.97 -42.73
C ILE A 7 15.62 40.23 -42.57
N ARG A 8 14.68 40.51 -43.48
CA ARG A 8 13.35 39.89 -43.44
C ARG A 8 13.40 38.39 -43.79
N GLU A 9 14.25 38.00 -44.75
CA GLU A 9 14.48 36.60 -45.10
C GLU A 9 15.12 35.80 -43.96
N LYS A 10 16.10 36.42 -43.28
CA LYS A 10 16.74 35.80 -42.10
C LYS A 10 15.81 35.78 -40.89
N SER A 11 14.90 36.73 -40.74
CA SER A 11 13.90 36.78 -39.67
C SER A 11 12.91 35.63 -39.80
N ILE A 12 12.42 35.31 -41.00
CA ILE A 12 11.52 34.18 -41.25
C ILE A 12 12.24 32.84 -40.89
N PHE A 13 13.49 32.69 -41.31
CA PHE A 13 14.31 31.53 -40.99
C PHE A 13 14.47 31.36 -39.46
N LEU A 14 14.74 32.48 -38.77
CA LEU A 14 14.92 32.49 -37.31
C LEU A 14 13.62 32.13 -36.57
N ILE A 15 12.46 32.60 -37.05
CA ILE A 15 11.14 32.25 -36.51
C ILE A 15 10.86 30.76 -36.70
N ILE A 16 11.20 30.19 -37.85
CA ILE A 16 11.03 28.76 -38.15
C ILE A 16 11.93 27.92 -37.20
N VAL A 17 13.18 28.32 -37.00
CA VAL A 17 14.12 27.60 -36.13
C VAL A 17 13.63 27.65 -34.65
N ILE A 18 13.20 28.82 -34.19
CA ILE A 18 12.65 28.96 -32.82
C ILE A 18 11.32 28.17 -32.67
N GLY A 19 10.46 28.23 -33.69
CA GLY A 19 9.20 27.47 -33.69
C GLY A 19 9.47 25.96 -33.66
N LEU A 20 10.46 25.48 -34.42
CA LEU A 20 10.86 24.07 -34.41
C LEU A 20 11.50 23.65 -33.08
N ALA A 21 12.31 24.53 -32.47
CA ALA A 21 12.89 24.25 -31.14
C ALA A 21 11.82 24.19 -30.04
N LEU A 22 10.85 25.11 -30.03
CA LEU A 22 9.73 25.09 -29.10
C LEU A 22 8.83 23.87 -29.34
N PHE A 23 8.59 23.52 -30.61
CA PHE A 23 7.81 22.34 -30.97
C PHE A 23 8.48 21.06 -30.52
N ALA A 24 9.81 20.93 -30.73
CA ALA A 24 10.61 19.81 -30.23
C ALA A 24 10.59 19.72 -28.70
N PHE A 25 10.63 20.88 -28.01
CA PHE A 25 10.54 20.94 -26.55
C PHE A 25 9.16 20.50 -26.06
N VAL A 26 8.07 20.96 -26.71
CA VAL A 26 6.70 20.55 -26.36
C VAL A 26 6.50 19.05 -26.64
N ILE A 27 6.96 18.54 -27.79
CA ILE A 27 6.89 17.11 -28.10
C ILE A 27 7.75 16.31 -27.11
N SER A 28 8.96 16.75 -26.79
CA SER A 28 9.80 16.10 -25.79
C SER A 28 9.15 16.08 -24.42
N GLY A 29 8.48 17.15 -24.01
CA GLY A 29 7.67 17.20 -22.81
C GLY A 29 6.43 16.30 -22.86
N ALA A 30 5.74 16.28 -24.01
CA ALA A 30 4.54 15.44 -24.20
C ALA A 30 4.85 13.95 -24.37
N LEU A 31 5.99 13.61 -24.99
CA LEU A 31 6.48 12.23 -25.12
C LEU A 31 7.30 11.80 -23.90
N GLY A 32 7.95 12.73 -23.19
CA GLY A 32 8.64 12.47 -21.94
C GLY A 32 7.69 12.30 -20.74
N THR A 33 6.46 12.83 -20.80
CA THR A 33 5.41 12.54 -19.82
C THR A 33 4.82 11.14 -19.95
N GLY A 34 5.15 10.38 -21.00
CA GLY A 34 4.82 8.95 -21.08
C GLY A 34 5.57 8.07 -20.08
N ASN A 35 6.63 8.58 -19.45
CA ASN A 35 7.37 7.88 -18.40
C ASN A 35 7.08 8.41 -16.98
N SER A 36 6.04 9.22 -16.79
CA SER A 36 5.62 9.65 -15.45
C SER A 36 5.06 8.49 -14.62
N ASP A 37 4.60 7.42 -15.25
CA ASP A 37 4.21 6.18 -14.58
C ASP A 37 5.43 5.42 -14.02
N ASP A 38 6.60 5.53 -14.65
CA ASP A 38 7.81 4.85 -14.19
C ASP A 38 8.44 5.55 -12.97
N SER A 39 8.27 6.87 -12.82
CA SER A 39 8.77 7.60 -11.64
C SER A 39 7.89 7.37 -10.40
N LEU A 40 6.61 7.04 -10.58
CA LEU A 40 5.71 6.62 -9.51
C LEU A 40 5.88 5.13 -9.17
N SER A 41 6.51 4.36 -10.08
CA SER A 41 6.83 2.94 -9.88
C SER A 41 8.20 2.73 -9.22
N GLU A 42 9.02 3.79 -9.06
CA GLU A 42 10.29 3.64 -8.35
C GLU A 42 10.05 3.26 -6.88
N PRO A 43 10.64 2.16 -6.43
CA PRO A 43 10.51 1.75 -5.05
C PRO A 43 11.25 2.73 -4.14
N ILE A 44 10.67 3.11 -3.02
CA ILE A 44 11.32 3.97 -2.01
C ILE A 44 12.48 3.28 -1.32
N GLY A 45 12.58 1.97 -1.44
CA GLY A 45 13.65 1.16 -0.88
C GLY A 45 13.46 -0.33 -1.13
N THR A 46 14.45 -1.10 -0.70
CA THR A 46 14.40 -2.56 -0.75
C THR A 46 14.75 -3.14 0.62
N VAL A 47 14.00 -4.14 1.06
CA VAL A 47 14.27 -4.88 2.29
C VAL A 47 14.34 -6.36 1.94
N ASN A 48 15.46 -7.01 2.21
CA ASN A 48 15.70 -8.42 1.86
C ASN A 48 15.39 -8.74 0.38
N GLY A 49 15.72 -7.81 -0.54
CA GLY A 49 15.47 -7.96 -1.97
C GLY A 49 14.02 -7.68 -2.42
N LYS A 50 13.08 -7.51 -1.52
CA LYS A 50 11.70 -7.11 -1.81
C LYS A 50 11.63 -5.58 -1.93
N LYS A 51 11.05 -5.08 -3.01
CA LYS A 51 10.86 -3.64 -3.29
C LYS A 51 9.64 -3.12 -2.54
N ILE A 52 9.75 -1.92 -1.97
CA ILE A 52 8.62 -1.21 -1.35
C ILE A 52 8.06 -0.23 -2.39
N PRO A 53 6.84 -0.46 -2.93
CA PRO A 53 6.22 0.44 -3.90
C PRO A 53 5.89 1.79 -3.26
N LEU A 54 6.23 2.89 -3.96
CA LEU A 54 5.98 4.25 -3.48
C LEU A 54 4.49 4.52 -3.24
N GLU A 55 3.61 4.06 -4.13
CA GLU A 55 2.17 4.28 -4.02
C GLU A 55 1.56 3.67 -2.75
N ASN A 56 1.89 2.41 -2.48
CA ASN A 56 1.40 1.74 -1.29
C ASN A 56 1.92 2.42 -0.01
N PHE A 57 3.17 2.85 -0.02
CA PHE A 57 3.75 3.56 1.10
C PHE A 57 3.07 4.90 1.35
N ARG A 58 2.88 5.73 0.29
CA ARG A 58 2.14 6.99 0.39
C ARG A 58 0.73 6.78 0.94
N PHE A 59 0.00 5.81 0.40
CA PHE A 59 -1.34 5.50 0.86
C PHE A 59 -1.36 5.16 2.36
N MET A 60 -0.44 4.31 2.83
CA MET A 60 -0.32 3.97 4.24
C MET A 60 0.04 5.16 5.12
N VAL A 61 0.92 6.05 4.65
CA VAL A 61 1.27 7.29 5.37
C VAL A 61 0.04 8.20 5.50
N GLU A 62 -0.69 8.46 4.42
CA GLU A 62 -1.91 9.27 4.44
C GLU A 62 -3.01 8.67 5.34
N GLN A 63 -3.17 7.37 5.33
CA GLN A 63 -4.08 6.67 6.23
C GLN A 63 -3.66 6.83 7.71
N THR A 64 -2.37 6.70 7.99
CA THR A 64 -1.81 6.82 9.35
C THR A 64 -1.96 8.25 9.88
N GLU A 65 -1.71 9.26 9.03
CA GLU A 65 -1.96 10.67 9.38
C GLU A 65 -3.41 10.92 9.78
N ARG A 66 -4.36 10.46 8.92
CA ARG A 66 -5.79 10.69 9.13
C ARG A 66 -6.33 9.97 10.37
N ASN A 67 -5.91 8.72 10.55
CA ASN A 67 -6.47 7.88 11.62
C ASN A 67 -5.94 8.24 13.01
N PHE A 68 -4.68 8.71 13.08
CA PHE A 68 -4.01 8.98 14.36
C PHE A 68 -3.72 10.47 14.60
N GLY A 69 -4.04 11.36 13.65
CA GLY A 69 -3.77 12.80 13.77
C GLY A 69 -2.28 13.12 13.87
N LEU A 70 -1.43 12.29 13.26
CA LEU A 70 0.02 12.44 13.29
C LEU A 70 0.48 13.46 12.25
N THR A 71 1.67 14.04 12.49
CA THR A 71 2.36 14.81 11.46
C THR A 71 2.89 13.85 10.37
N THR A 72 3.07 14.37 9.15
CA THR A 72 3.61 13.58 8.02
C THR A 72 4.90 12.85 8.37
N MET A 73 5.81 13.53 9.08
CA MET A 73 7.09 12.92 9.49
C MET A 73 6.90 11.76 10.45
N GLN A 74 5.99 11.88 11.43
CA GLN A 74 5.67 10.80 12.37
C GLN A 74 4.99 9.63 11.67
N ALA A 75 4.08 9.91 10.74
CA ALA A 75 3.40 8.88 9.96
C ALA A 75 4.40 8.14 9.06
N VAL A 76 5.30 8.84 8.38
CA VAL A 76 6.39 8.25 7.58
C VAL A 76 7.26 7.32 8.42
N ASP A 77 7.72 7.78 9.61
CA ASP A 77 8.56 6.97 10.49
C ASP A 77 7.83 5.72 11.00
N ASN A 78 6.56 5.86 11.38
CA ASN A 78 5.74 4.73 11.82
C ASN A 78 5.51 3.70 10.71
N VAL A 79 5.11 4.16 9.52
CA VAL A 79 4.86 3.28 8.37
C VAL A 79 6.15 2.61 7.92
N TRP A 80 7.28 3.34 7.90
CA TRP A 80 8.58 2.77 7.57
C TRP A 80 8.98 1.64 8.54
N LYS A 81 8.87 1.88 9.84
CA LYS A 81 9.15 0.86 10.87
C LYS A 81 8.25 -0.37 10.73
N GLN A 82 6.98 -0.15 10.40
CA GLN A 82 6.03 -1.24 10.16
C GLN A 82 6.42 -2.07 8.94
N TYR A 83 6.81 -1.43 7.82
CA TYR A 83 7.30 -2.15 6.63
C TYR A 83 8.53 -2.98 6.93
N ILE A 84 9.55 -2.37 7.58
CA ILE A 84 10.77 -3.11 7.97
C ILE A 84 10.41 -4.31 8.83
N ARG A 85 9.59 -4.11 9.87
CA ARG A 85 9.15 -5.18 10.75
C ARG A 85 8.48 -6.31 9.97
N ASN A 86 7.49 -5.98 9.15
CA ASN A 86 6.75 -6.98 8.37
C ASN A 86 7.68 -7.78 7.44
N PHE A 87 8.59 -7.13 6.72
CA PHE A 87 9.52 -7.83 5.84
C PHE A 87 10.50 -8.73 6.58
N VAL A 88 10.96 -8.30 7.76
CA VAL A 88 11.85 -9.13 8.59
C VAL A 88 11.10 -10.35 9.09
N PHE A 89 9.88 -10.18 9.60
CA PHE A 89 9.06 -11.29 10.08
C PHE A 89 8.66 -12.24 8.95
N GLU A 90 8.19 -11.74 7.81
CA GLU A 90 7.86 -12.59 6.66
C GLU A 90 9.04 -13.50 6.25
N ASN A 91 10.23 -12.93 6.19
CA ASN A 91 11.43 -13.70 5.88
C ASN A 91 11.73 -14.79 6.94
N GLN A 92 11.52 -14.49 8.22
CA GLN A 92 11.69 -15.48 9.30
C GLN A 92 10.62 -16.56 9.24
N PHE A 93 9.37 -16.20 8.95
CA PHE A 93 8.28 -17.16 8.77
C PHE A 93 8.55 -18.13 7.63
N GLU A 94 9.04 -17.63 6.49
CA GLU A 94 9.42 -18.47 5.34
C GLU A 94 10.56 -19.44 5.70
N ILE A 95 11.61 -18.95 6.39
CA ILE A 95 12.77 -19.78 6.79
C ILE A 95 12.37 -20.87 7.79
N LEU A 96 11.49 -20.55 8.74
CA LEU A 96 11.07 -21.46 9.81
C LEU A 96 9.85 -22.32 9.42
N GLY A 97 9.26 -22.10 8.26
CA GLY A 97 8.06 -22.79 7.82
C GLY A 97 6.82 -22.45 8.68
N ILE A 98 6.79 -21.25 9.28
CA ILE A 98 5.66 -20.83 10.13
C ILE A 98 4.48 -20.44 9.24
N ASP A 99 3.36 -21.13 9.43
CA ASP A 99 2.07 -20.76 8.85
C ASP A 99 1.00 -20.75 9.94
N ALA A 100 -0.02 -19.88 9.75
CA ALA A 100 -1.11 -19.75 10.70
C ALA A 100 -2.27 -20.65 10.29
N GLY A 101 -2.57 -21.62 11.12
CA GLY A 101 -3.76 -22.45 10.97
C GLY A 101 -5.02 -21.77 11.53
N ARG A 102 -6.16 -22.45 11.39
CA ARG A 102 -7.46 -21.94 11.84
C ARG A 102 -7.45 -21.57 13.33
N ASP A 103 -6.88 -22.43 14.18
CA ASP A 103 -6.89 -22.24 15.63
C ASP A 103 -6.11 -20.99 16.06
N GLN A 104 -5.00 -20.69 15.38
CA GLN A 104 -4.20 -19.49 15.64
C GLN A 104 -4.94 -18.22 15.18
N ILE A 105 -5.63 -18.30 14.05
CA ILE A 105 -6.46 -17.20 13.55
C ILE A 105 -7.63 -16.94 14.52
N GLU A 106 -8.30 -18.00 14.94
CA GLU A 106 -9.39 -17.92 15.93
C GLU A 106 -8.91 -17.29 17.24
N GLN A 107 -7.72 -17.64 17.73
CA GLN A 107 -7.13 -17.04 18.91
C GLN A 107 -6.92 -15.53 18.77
N VAL A 108 -6.39 -15.07 17.64
CA VAL A 108 -6.18 -13.63 17.37
C VAL A 108 -7.53 -12.91 17.27
N VAL A 109 -8.49 -13.46 16.55
CA VAL A 109 -9.85 -12.89 16.41
C VAL A 109 -10.53 -12.79 17.76
N SER A 110 -10.47 -13.85 18.58
CA SER A 110 -11.07 -13.92 19.92
C SER A 110 -10.37 -13.05 20.97
N SER A 111 -9.20 -12.49 20.65
CA SER A 111 -8.50 -11.50 21.49
C SER A 111 -8.67 -10.05 21.00
N THR A 112 -9.34 -9.84 19.86
CA THR A 112 -9.53 -8.52 19.27
C THR A 112 -10.81 -7.87 19.78
N GLU A 113 -10.69 -6.89 20.70
CA GLU A 113 -11.82 -6.24 21.37
C GLU A 113 -12.91 -5.72 20.43
N SER A 114 -12.52 -5.14 19.28
CA SER A 114 -13.49 -4.62 18.30
C SER A 114 -14.31 -5.70 17.61
N ILE A 115 -13.86 -6.95 17.63
CA ILE A 115 -14.55 -8.10 17.05
C ILE A 115 -15.41 -8.80 18.11
N ILE A 116 -14.81 -9.10 19.26
CA ILE A 116 -15.51 -9.86 20.33
C ILE A 116 -16.66 -9.08 20.99
N ASN A 117 -16.64 -7.76 20.91
CA ASN A 117 -17.71 -6.90 21.44
C ASN A 117 -18.77 -6.53 20.38
N ASP A 118 -18.66 -7.05 19.15
CA ASP A 118 -19.64 -6.80 18.11
C ASP A 118 -20.85 -7.75 18.29
N GLU A 119 -22.02 -7.17 18.52
CA GLU A 119 -23.27 -7.90 18.78
C GLU A 119 -23.61 -8.94 17.70
N ARG A 120 -23.15 -8.73 16.47
CA ARG A 120 -23.37 -9.67 15.35
C ARG A 120 -22.70 -11.03 15.54
N PHE A 121 -21.69 -11.09 16.39
CA PHE A 121 -20.87 -12.28 16.63
C PHE A 121 -21.06 -12.84 18.04
N ILE A 122 -22.08 -12.35 18.77
CA ILE A 122 -22.45 -12.85 20.08
C ILE A 122 -23.58 -13.88 19.93
N ASN A 123 -23.38 -15.06 20.51
CA ASN A 123 -24.38 -16.13 20.49
C ASN A 123 -25.50 -15.89 21.56
N GLU A 124 -26.52 -16.73 21.56
CA GLU A 124 -27.64 -16.64 22.50
C GLU A 124 -27.23 -16.74 23.98
N ALA A 125 -26.07 -17.30 24.27
CA ALA A 125 -25.50 -17.39 25.62
C ALA A 125 -24.71 -16.15 26.04
N GLY A 126 -24.57 -15.15 25.14
CA GLY A 126 -23.85 -13.90 25.40
C GLY A 126 -22.34 -13.98 25.20
N PHE A 127 -21.84 -14.99 24.52
CA PHE A 127 -20.44 -15.18 24.24
C PHE A 127 -20.12 -15.00 22.75
N PHE A 128 -18.89 -14.53 22.46
CA PHE A 128 -18.37 -14.47 21.08
C PHE A 128 -18.38 -15.87 20.45
N ASP A 129 -18.84 -15.94 19.20
CA ASP A 129 -18.90 -17.17 18.41
C ASP A 129 -18.14 -16.99 17.09
N PHE A 130 -17.04 -17.69 16.96
CA PHE A 130 -16.18 -17.66 15.76
C PHE A 130 -16.91 -18.19 14.52
N GLY A 131 -17.90 -19.07 14.67
CA GLY A 131 -18.75 -19.54 13.59
C GLY A 131 -19.59 -18.41 12.98
N LEU A 132 -20.28 -17.63 13.83
CA LEU A 132 -21.05 -16.44 13.40
C LEU A 132 -20.15 -15.42 12.68
N PHE A 133 -18.94 -15.22 13.18
CA PHE A 133 -17.95 -14.35 12.54
C PHE A 133 -17.56 -14.87 11.15
N THR A 134 -17.22 -16.14 11.01
CA THR A 134 -16.84 -16.73 9.71
C THR A 134 -17.98 -16.73 8.71
N ASP A 135 -19.20 -17.03 9.16
CA ASP A 135 -20.41 -17.00 8.32
C ASP A 135 -20.69 -15.58 7.80
N PHE A 136 -20.49 -14.58 8.65
CA PHE A 136 -20.61 -13.17 8.27
C PHE A 136 -19.61 -12.79 7.17
N ILE A 137 -18.34 -13.24 7.26
CA ILE A 137 -17.33 -12.99 6.23
C ILE A 137 -17.72 -13.67 4.90
N VAL A 138 -18.20 -14.91 4.94
CA VAL A 138 -18.69 -15.63 3.75
C VAL A 138 -19.89 -14.91 3.13
N GLN A 139 -20.83 -14.44 3.95
CA GLN A 139 -21.98 -13.67 3.48
C GLN A 139 -21.54 -12.34 2.86
N MET A 140 -20.63 -11.61 3.51
CA MET A 140 -20.06 -10.35 3.00
C MET A 140 -19.43 -10.52 1.61
N LYS A 141 -18.68 -11.60 1.40
CA LYS A 141 -18.08 -11.93 0.10
C LYS A 141 -19.14 -12.00 -1.00
N ASN A 142 -20.32 -12.53 -0.70
CA ASN A 142 -21.38 -12.75 -1.68
C ASN A 142 -22.29 -11.53 -1.86
N THR A 143 -22.48 -10.73 -0.81
CA THR A 143 -23.46 -9.63 -0.81
C THR A 143 -22.84 -8.24 -0.98
N ASN A 144 -21.57 -8.05 -0.54
CA ASN A 144 -20.86 -6.79 -0.62
C ASN A 144 -19.37 -7.00 -0.94
N PRO A 145 -19.04 -7.24 -2.23
CA PRO A 145 -17.65 -7.51 -2.66
C PRO A 145 -16.68 -6.38 -2.28
N GLN A 146 -17.13 -5.12 -2.27
CA GLN A 146 -16.28 -3.99 -1.93
C GLN A 146 -15.88 -3.99 -0.44
N ALA A 147 -16.84 -4.28 0.45
CA ALA A 147 -16.55 -4.45 1.88
C ALA A 147 -15.63 -5.66 2.12
N TYR A 148 -15.82 -6.73 1.35
CA TYR A 148 -14.96 -7.91 1.42
C TYR A 148 -13.52 -7.62 0.99
N GLU A 149 -13.29 -6.80 -0.05
CA GLU A 149 -11.93 -6.39 -0.42
C GLU A 149 -11.25 -5.56 0.69
N THR A 150 -12.00 -4.71 1.38
CA THR A 150 -11.50 -4.00 2.58
C THR A 150 -11.17 -4.98 3.71
N TRP A 151 -12.02 -5.97 3.93
CA TRP A 151 -11.80 -7.02 4.93
C TRP A 151 -10.52 -7.82 4.65
N LYS A 152 -10.21 -8.15 3.41
CA LYS A 152 -8.97 -8.87 3.06
C LYS A 152 -7.70 -8.21 3.60
N GLN A 153 -7.67 -6.88 3.67
CA GLN A 153 -6.52 -6.18 4.24
C GLN A 153 -6.42 -6.42 5.75
N GLN A 154 -7.56 -6.50 6.43
CA GLN A 154 -7.60 -6.84 7.86
C GLN A 154 -7.25 -8.31 8.09
N GLU A 155 -7.71 -9.21 7.23
CA GLU A 155 -7.39 -10.63 7.27
C GLU A 155 -5.88 -10.87 7.18
N LEU A 156 -5.17 -10.18 6.29
CA LEU A 156 -3.71 -10.25 6.20
C LEU A 156 -3.02 -9.82 7.51
N SER A 157 -3.55 -8.79 8.16
CA SER A 157 -3.04 -8.34 9.45
C SER A 157 -3.26 -9.38 10.56
N ILE A 158 -4.42 -10.03 10.58
CA ILE A 158 -4.76 -11.10 11.53
C ILE A 158 -3.83 -12.29 11.33
N ILE A 159 -3.62 -12.73 10.08
CA ILE A 159 -2.71 -13.82 9.72
C ILE A 159 -1.29 -13.49 10.14
N SER A 160 -0.82 -12.27 9.88
CA SER A 160 0.53 -11.83 10.31
C SER A 160 0.67 -11.87 11.83
N SER A 161 -0.32 -11.39 12.57
CA SER A 161 -0.32 -11.42 14.03
C SER A 161 -0.33 -12.86 14.58
N ALA A 162 -1.07 -13.77 13.95
CA ALA A 162 -1.07 -15.18 14.32
C ALA A 162 0.30 -15.83 14.11
N LYS A 163 0.96 -15.55 12.98
CA LYS A 163 2.33 -16.02 12.72
C LYS A 163 3.35 -15.43 13.69
N GLU A 164 3.22 -14.15 14.04
CA GLU A 164 4.07 -13.52 15.06
C GLU A 164 3.90 -14.20 16.44
N ASN A 165 2.68 -14.53 16.83
CA ASN A 165 2.44 -15.24 18.09
C ASN A 165 3.13 -16.61 18.13
N ILE A 166 3.00 -17.40 17.04
CA ILE A 166 3.71 -18.69 16.92
C ILE A 166 5.22 -18.48 17.04
N TYR A 167 5.76 -17.49 16.33
CA TYR A 167 7.19 -17.19 16.36
C TYR A 167 7.67 -16.84 17.77
N PHE A 168 6.95 -15.99 18.49
CA PHE A 168 7.31 -15.60 19.85
C PHE A 168 7.16 -16.75 20.86
N ASP A 169 6.18 -17.63 20.67
CA ASP A 169 6.02 -18.81 21.52
C ASP A 169 7.17 -19.81 21.33
N LEU A 170 7.66 -19.96 20.08
CA LEU A 170 8.84 -20.78 19.80
C LEU A 170 10.13 -20.24 20.44
N ILE A 171 10.26 -18.92 20.59
CA ILE A 171 11.46 -18.30 21.21
C ILE A 171 11.39 -18.35 22.72
N LYS A 172 10.20 -18.36 23.32
CA LYS A 172 10.00 -18.38 24.78
C LYS A 172 10.09 -19.79 25.37
N SER A 173 9.96 -20.84 24.54
CA SER A 173 10.04 -22.25 24.93
C SER A 173 11.49 -22.72 25.04
#